data_dfce9c930626f8f8ce3533ec5084987c
#
_entry.id   dfce9c930626f8f8ce3533ec5084987c
#
_cell.length_a   1.000
_cell.length_b   1.000
_cell.length_c   1.000
_cell.angle_alpha   90.00
_cell.angle_beta   90.00
_cell.angle_gamma   90.00
#
_symmetry.space_group_name_H-M   'P 1'
#
loop_
_entity.id
_entity.type
_entity.pdbx_description
1 polymer ?
#
loop_
_entity_poly.entity_id
_entity_poly.type
_entity_poly.pdbx_seq_one_letter_code
_entity_poly.pdbx_strand_id
1 'polypeptide(L)'
;MIDKLSAQNSPLRIALLGYRSSPFSGGQGIYLRYLSKELLNLGHDVTVISGPPYPELIKGVRLVELPSLDLYARDLWSIKMRELVGRLERREWISKATGGFAEPWAFGERARDWLLPRLAEFDIIHDNQTLAPGI
;
A
#
# COMPACT_ATOMS: atom_id res chain seq x y z
N MET A 1 -7.83 3.96 40.12
CA MET A 1 -6.69 4.07 39.21
C MET A 1 -6.93 3.39 37.86
N ILE A 2 -8.05 2.74 37.67
CA ILE A 2 -8.44 2.03 36.43
C ILE A 2 -9.29 2.91 35.51
N ASP A 3 -9.86 4.02 35.99
CA ASP A 3 -10.78 4.89 35.22
C ASP A 3 -10.10 5.87 34.21
N LYS A 4 -8.78 5.92 34.13
CA LYS A 4 -8.08 6.78 33.16
C LYS A 4 -7.79 6.11 31.81
N LEU A 5 -8.04 4.82 31.68
CA LEU A 5 -7.84 4.07 30.41
C LEU A 5 -9.10 4.01 29.54
N SER A 6 -10.24 4.41 30.05
CA SER A 6 -11.51 4.44 29.31
C SER A 6 -11.77 5.72 28.52
N ALA A 7 -10.86 6.70 28.60
CA ALA A 7 -11.13 8.07 28.12
C ALA A 7 -10.57 8.42 26.74
N GLN A 8 -10.07 7.46 25.93
CA GLN A 8 -9.55 7.78 24.61
C GLN A 8 -9.69 6.64 23.58
N ASN A 9 -10.89 6.12 23.40
CA ASN A 9 -11.17 5.31 22.21
C ASN A 9 -11.99 6.10 21.19
N SER A 10 -11.54 7.29 20.84
CA SER A 10 -12.06 7.94 19.65
C SER A 10 -11.60 7.12 18.44
N PRO A 11 -12.51 6.80 17.49
CA PRO A 11 -12.14 6.14 16.25
C PRO A 11 -11.00 6.91 15.55
N LEU A 12 -9.94 6.21 15.21
CA LEU A 12 -8.84 6.77 14.43
C LEU A 12 -9.04 6.43 12.95
N ARG A 13 -8.63 7.33 12.08
CA ARG A 13 -8.59 7.13 10.63
C ARG A 13 -7.16 6.71 10.26
N ILE A 14 -7.01 5.45 9.88
CA ILE A 14 -5.70 4.82 9.71
C ILE A 14 -5.49 4.46 8.24
N ALA A 15 -4.39 4.92 7.66
CA ALA A 15 -3.90 4.46 6.37
C ALA A 15 -2.80 3.41 6.56
N LEU A 16 -2.97 2.24 5.95
CA LEU A 16 -1.97 1.17 5.92
C LEU A 16 -1.39 1.08 4.50
N LEU A 17 -0.07 1.17 4.36
CA LEU A 17 0.61 1.12 3.07
C LEU A 17 1.23 -0.26 2.83
N GLY A 18 1.05 -0.81 1.63
CA GLY A 18 1.69 -2.03 1.20
C GLY A 18 2.02 -2.02 -0.29
N TYR A 19 3.31 -1.99 -0.66
CA TYR A 19 3.69 -1.90 -2.07
C TYR A 19 3.33 -3.16 -2.88
N ARG A 20 3.18 -4.29 -2.20
CA ARG A 20 2.84 -5.59 -2.77
C ARG A 20 2.11 -6.41 -1.70
N SER A 21 0.88 -6.79 -1.97
CA SER A 21 0.01 -7.36 -0.94
C SER A 21 -0.73 -8.62 -1.43
N SER A 22 0.01 -9.53 -2.10
CA SER A 22 -0.59 -10.79 -2.58
C SER A 22 -1.34 -11.52 -1.47
N PRO A 23 -2.59 -11.91 -1.69
CA PRO A 23 -3.37 -12.66 -0.71
C PRO A 23 -2.92 -14.10 -0.54
N PHE A 24 -2.15 -14.64 -1.51
CA PHE A 24 -1.81 -16.07 -1.59
C PHE A 24 -0.31 -16.37 -1.40
N SER A 25 0.54 -15.37 -1.49
CA SER A 25 2.00 -15.58 -1.40
C SER A 25 2.70 -14.43 -0.68
N GLY A 26 3.68 -14.76 0.13
CA GLY A 26 4.38 -13.77 0.96
C GLY A 26 3.53 -13.28 2.12
N GLY A 27 4.06 -13.10 3.30
CA GLY A 27 3.30 -12.76 4.51
C GLY A 27 2.59 -11.40 4.50
N GLN A 28 2.92 -10.50 3.57
CA GLN A 28 2.50 -9.10 3.58
C GLN A 28 0.99 -8.90 3.37
N GLY A 29 0.42 -9.52 2.35
CA GLY A 29 -1.01 -9.39 2.07
C GLY A 29 -1.86 -10.04 3.17
N ILE A 30 -1.39 -11.18 3.70
CA ILE A 30 -2.02 -11.86 4.83
C ILE A 30 -1.95 -10.99 6.08
N TYR A 31 -0.80 -10.41 6.37
CA TYR A 31 -0.61 -9.50 7.51
C TYR A 31 -1.53 -8.28 7.41
N LEU A 32 -1.57 -7.60 6.27
CA LEU A 32 -2.45 -6.44 6.06
C LEU A 32 -3.93 -6.79 6.24
N ARG A 33 -4.34 -7.98 5.76
CA ARG A 33 -5.71 -8.46 5.93
C ARG A 33 -6.08 -8.62 7.41
N TYR A 34 -5.21 -9.26 8.20
CA TYR A 34 -5.48 -9.46 9.63
C TYR A 34 -5.35 -8.18 10.43
N LEU A 35 -4.31 -7.37 10.17
CA LEU A 35 -4.12 -6.09 10.85
C LEU A 35 -5.31 -5.15 10.60
N SER A 36 -5.70 -4.98 9.35
CA SER A 36 -6.85 -4.13 9.00
C SER A 36 -8.17 -4.62 9.61
N LYS A 37 -8.35 -5.94 9.66
CA LYS A 37 -9.49 -6.56 10.33
C LYS A 37 -9.54 -6.22 11.81
N GLU A 38 -8.43 -6.42 12.52
CA GLU A 38 -8.39 -6.18 13.97
C GLU A 38 -8.53 -4.69 14.31
N LEU A 39 -7.94 -3.80 13.52
CA LEU A 39 -8.13 -2.37 13.69
C LEU A 39 -9.59 -1.94 13.45
N LEU A 40 -10.26 -2.54 12.45
CA LEU A 40 -11.68 -2.31 12.21
C LEU A 40 -12.53 -2.83 13.38
N ASN A 41 -12.22 -4.01 13.93
CA ASN A 41 -12.90 -4.58 15.09
C ASN A 41 -12.74 -3.71 16.35
N LEU A 42 -11.62 -3.01 16.47
CA LEU A 42 -11.37 -2.03 17.53
C LEU A 42 -12.13 -0.69 17.32
N GLY A 43 -12.86 -0.56 16.21
CA GLY A 43 -13.71 0.60 15.93
C GLY A 43 -12.99 1.72 15.14
N HIS A 44 -11.82 1.44 14.56
CA HIS A 44 -11.10 2.41 13.73
C HIS A 44 -11.59 2.41 12.28
N ASP A 45 -11.45 3.53 11.60
CA ASP A 45 -11.65 3.64 10.14
C ASP A 45 -10.34 3.30 9.43
N VAL A 46 -10.34 2.23 8.65
CA VAL A 46 -9.12 1.68 8.05
C VAL A 46 -9.16 1.76 6.53
N THR A 47 -8.13 2.36 5.97
CA THR A 47 -7.88 2.40 4.53
C THR A 47 -6.56 1.70 4.24
N VAL A 48 -6.58 0.70 3.38
CA VAL A 48 -5.38 0.05 2.83
C VAL A 48 -5.07 0.65 1.48
N ILE A 49 -3.84 1.11 1.29
CA ILE A 49 -3.32 1.68 0.04
C ILE A 49 -2.27 0.70 -0.47
N SER A 50 -2.53 0.08 -1.61
CA SER A 50 -1.68 -1.02 -2.11
C SER A 50 -1.34 -0.88 -3.59
N GLY A 51 -0.12 -1.30 -3.93
CA GLY A 51 0.26 -1.68 -5.28
C GLY A 51 -0.11 -3.14 -5.58
N PRO A 52 -0.10 -3.53 -6.87
CA PRO A 52 -0.38 -4.91 -7.26
C PRO A 52 0.74 -5.90 -6.84
N PRO A 53 0.41 -7.17 -6.59
CA PRO A 53 -0.94 -7.73 -6.50
C PRO A 53 -1.66 -7.23 -5.25
N TYR A 54 -2.95 -6.93 -5.42
CA TYR A 54 -3.76 -6.31 -4.37
C TYR A 54 -4.20 -7.33 -3.31
N PRO A 55 -4.39 -6.89 -2.04
CA PRO A 55 -4.83 -7.77 -0.97
C PRO A 55 -6.32 -8.08 -1.07
N GLU A 56 -6.72 -9.23 -0.54
CA GLU A 56 -8.11 -9.51 -0.22
C GLU A 56 -8.43 -9.04 1.19
N LEU A 57 -9.27 -8.02 1.30
CA LEU A 57 -9.65 -7.41 2.58
C LEU A 57 -11.06 -7.82 3.00
N ILE A 58 -11.35 -7.71 4.30
CA ILE A 58 -12.69 -7.93 4.81
C ILE A 58 -13.60 -6.74 4.46
N LYS A 59 -14.90 -7.00 4.44
CA LYS A 59 -15.92 -5.95 4.25
C LYS A 59 -15.80 -4.88 5.35
N GLY A 60 -15.78 -3.62 4.95
CA GLY A 60 -15.66 -2.47 5.85
C GLY A 60 -14.27 -1.81 5.84
N VAL A 61 -13.23 -2.50 5.36
CA VAL A 61 -11.93 -1.90 5.09
C VAL A 61 -11.92 -1.32 3.67
N ARG A 62 -11.53 -0.05 3.54
CA ARG A 62 -11.41 0.59 2.23
C ARG A 62 -10.09 0.20 1.56
N LEU A 63 -10.14 -0.22 0.31
CA LEU A 63 -8.95 -0.45 -0.52
C LEU A 63 -8.77 0.69 -1.53
N VAL A 64 -7.55 1.22 -1.58
CA VAL A 64 -7.08 2.15 -2.61
C VAL A 64 -6.03 1.42 -3.43
N GLU A 65 -6.32 1.19 -4.68
CA GLU A 65 -5.44 0.54 -5.63
C GLU A 65 -4.58 1.57 -6.36
N LEU A 66 -3.26 1.47 -6.20
CA LEU A 66 -2.29 2.27 -6.94
C LEU A 66 -1.70 1.41 -8.05
N PRO A 67 -2.14 1.57 -9.30
CA PRO A 67 -1.71 0.72 -10.39
C PRO A 67 -0.22 0.92 -10.71
N SER A 68 0.45 -0.17 -11.09
CA SER A 68 1.83 -0.20 -11.58
C SER A 68 1.92 -1.17 -12.76
N LEU A 69 3.13 -1.39 -13.28
CA LEU A 69 3.36 -2.39 -14.34
C LEU A 69 3.17 -3.84 -13.85
N ASP A 70 3.11 -4.05 -12.52
CA ASP A 70 3.02 -5.38 -11.90
C ASP A 70 4.12 -6.34 -12.40
N LEU A 71 5.36 -5.89 -12.34
CA LEU A 71 6.53 -6.65 -12.82
C LEU A 71 6.83 -7.89 -11.96
N TYR A 72 6.06 -8.12 -10.91
CA TYR A 72 6.09 -9.35 -10.14
C TYR A 72 5.35 -10.49 -10.84
N ALA A 73 4.15 -10.21 -11.33
CA ALA A 73 3.29 -11.20 -11.97
C ALA A 73 3.49 -11.25 -13.49
N ARG A 74 4.05 -10.18 -14.08
CA ARG A 74 4.19 -10.04 -15.53
C ARG A 74 5.64 -10.16 -15.97
N ASP A 75 5.84 -10.84 -17.08
CA ASP A 75 7.13 -10.90 -17.74
C ASP A 75 7.48 -9.52 -18.35
N LEU A 76 8.74 -9.11 -18.21
CA LEU A 76 9.25 -7.83 -18.68
C LEU A 76 8.93 -7.59 -20.17
N TRP A 77 9.08 -8.64 -20.98
CA TRP A 77 8.84 -8.59 -22.41
C TRP A 77 7.38 -8.58 -22.84
N SER A 78 6.46 -8.85 -21.90
CA SER A 78 5.01 -8.74 -22.13
C SER A 78 4.50 -7.29 -22.05
N ILE A 79 5.32 -6.36 -21.50
CA ILE A 79 4.96 -4.95 -21.36
C ILE A 79 5.02 -4.25 -22.71
N LYS A 80 3.91 -3.65 -23.10
CA LYS A 80 3.81 -2.94 -24.38
C LYS A 80 4.28 -1.48 -24.22
N MET A 81 4.86 -0.92 -25.28
CA MET A 81 5.32 0.49 -25.28
C MET A 81 4.22 1.48 -24.85
N ARG A 82 2.98 1.21 -25.19
CA ARG A 82 1.82 2.03 -24.78
C ARG A 82 1.56 2.05 -23.25
N GLU A 83 2.11 1.10 -22.51
CA GLU A 83 2.01 1.01 -21.05
C GLU A 83 3.12 1.82 -20.36
N LEU A 84 4.17 2.19 -21.09
CA LEU A 84 5.30 2.99 -20.59
C LEU A 84 5.06 4.50 -20.75
N VAL A 85 3.85 4.96 -20.48
CA VAL A 85 3.44 6.34 -20.70
C VAL A 85 4.06 7.29 -19.69
N GLY A 86 4.07 6.89 -18.41
CA GLY A 86 4.55 7.70 -17.32
C GLY A 86 6.06 7.56 -17.05
N ARG A 87 6.59 8.53 -16.29
CA ARG A 87 8.00 8.51 -15.86
C ARG A 87 8.29 7.34 -14.91
N LEU A 88 7.33 6.99 -14.07
CA LEU A 88 7.47 5.91 -13.09
C LEU A 88 7.49 4.55 -13.78
N GLU A 89 6.58 4.32 -14.72
CA GLU A 89 6.49 3.08 -15.51
C GLU A 89 7.77 2.82 -16.32
N ARG A 90 8.29 3.85 -16.97
CA ARG A 90 9.57 3.75 -17.68
C ARG A 90 10.73 3.40 -16.76
N ARG A 91 10.77 4.02 -15.58
CA ARG A 91 11.84 3.77 -14.61
C ARG A 91 11.74 2.37 -13.99
N GLU A 92 10.54 1.89 -13.69
CA GLU A 92 10.31 0.51 -13.25
C GLU A 92 10.78 -0.48 -14.30
N TRP A 93 10.42 -0.26 -15.57
CA TRP A 93 10.80 -1.14 -16.67
C TRP A 93 12.32 -1.18 -16.88
N ILE A 94 12.97 -0.01 -16.98
CA ILE A 94 14.43 0.09 -17.14
C ILE A 94 15.13 -0.54 -15.95
N SER A 95 14.71 -0.26 -14.75
CA SER A 95 15.30 -0.85 -13.54
C SER A 95 15.22 -2.37 -13.57
N LYS A 96 14.08 -2.93 -13.92
CA LYS A 96 13.90 -4.39 -14.03
C LYS A 96 14.78 -4.97 -15.14
N ALA A 97 14.86 -4.30 -16.29
CA ALA A 97 15.68 -4.73 -17.43
C ALA A 97 17.18 -4.74 -17.11
N THR A 98 17.62 -3.90 -16.19
CA THR A 98 19.02 -3.82 -15.74
C THR A 98 19.31 -4.56 -14.45
N GLY A 99 18.36 -5.39 -13.98
CA GLY A 99 18.50 -6.18 -12.75
C GLY A 99 18.24 -5.39 -11.45
N GLY A 100 17.68 -4.20 -11.54
CA GLY A 100 17.28 -3.39 -10.40
C GLY A 100 15.90 -3.75 -9.85
N PHE A 101 15.53 -3.08 -8.77
CA PHE A 101 14.25 -3.27 -8.07
C PHE A 101 13.65 -1.91 -7.67
N ALA A 102 13.04 -1.22 -8.62
CA ALA A 102 12.47 0.13 -8.42
C ALA A 102 11.01 0.12 -7.95
N GLU A 103 10.35 -1.02 -7.88
CA GLU A 103 8.91 -1.11 -7.53
C GLU A 103 8.57 -0.46 -6.17
N PRO A 104 9.33 -0.71 -5.06
CA PRO A 104 9.02 -0.07 -3.78
C PRO A 104 9.16 1.45 -3.84
N TRP A 105 10.18 1.93 -4.53
CA TRP A 105 10.39 3.37 -4.73
C TRP A 105 9.25 4.00 -5.55
N ALA A 106 8.88 3.37 -6.67
CA ALA A 106 7.79 3.87 -7.51
C ALA A 106 6.44 3.82 -6.79
N PHE A 107 6.21 2.80 -5.96
CA PHE A 107 5.05 2.75 -5.07
C PHE A 107 5.06 3.92 -4.08
N GLY A 108 6.20 4.21 -3.44
CA GLY A 108 6.35 5.33 -2.52
C GLY A 108 5.99 6.68 -3.17
N GLU A 109 6.48 6.93 -4.40
CA GLU A 109 6.12 8.14 -5.17
C GLU A 109 4.61 8.23 -5.46
N ARG A 110 3.98 7.12 -5.87
CA ARG A 110 2.53 7.08 -6.12
C ARG A 110 1.72 7.25 -4.83
N ALA A 111 2.14 6.59 -3.76
CA ALA A 111 1.50 6.70 -2.45
C ALA A 111 1.59 8.13 -1.90
N ARG A 112 2.77 8.75 -2.00
CA ARG A 112 2.98 10.16 -1.63
C ARG A 112 2.05 11.09 -2.42
N ASP A 113 2.03 10.98 -3.73
CA ASP A 113 1.20 11.85 -4.58
C ASP A 113 -0.29 11.67 -4.29
N TRP A 114 -0.72 10.47 -3.93
CA TRP A 114 -2.09 10.21 -3.52
C TRP A 114 -2.41 10.75 -2.11
N LEU A 115 -1.46 10.61 -1.16
CA LEU A 115 -1.64 10.98 0.25
C LEU A 115 -1.54 12.50 0.48
N LEU A 116 -0.60 13.20 -0.17
CA LEU A 116 -0.33 14.61 0.11
C LEU A 116 -1.59 15.48 0.12
N PRO A 117 -2.50 15.43 -0.87
CA PRO A 117 -3.73 16.22 -0.83
C PRO A 117 -4.77 15.72 0.18
N ARG A 118 -4.52 14.58 0.82
CA ARG A 118 -5.45 13.88 1.73
C ARG A 118 -4.91 13.69 3.14
N LEU A 119 -3.79 14.30 3.50
CA LEU A 119 -3.18 14.12 4.82
C LEU A 119 -4.14 14.40 5.97
N ALA A 120 -5.03 15.38 5.82
CA ALA A 120 -6.04 15.70 6.82
C ALA A 120 -7.14 14.65 6.99
N GLU A 121 -7.24 13.66 6.09
CA GLU A 121 -8.20 12.57 6.18
C GLU A 121 -7.72 11.45 7.12
N PHE A 122 -6.44 11.44 7.52
CA PHE A 122 -5.83 10.38 8.32
C PHE A 122 -5.21 10.92 9.60
N ASP A 123 -5.36 10.16 10.69
CA ASP A 123 -4.71 10.43 11.97
C ASP A 123 -3.40 9.66 12.09
N ILE A 124 -3.30 8.51 11.42
CA ILE A 124 -2.11 7.66 11.38
C ILE A 124 -1.87 7.19 9.94
N ILE A 125 -0.63 7.26 9.50
CA ILE A 125 -0.15 6.60 8.28
C ILE A 125 0.89 5.57 8.74
N HIS A 126 0.58 4.30 8.50
CA HIS A 126 1.43 3.16 8.85
C HIS A 126 2.01 2.53 7.59
N ASP A 127 3.31 2.63 7.45
CA ASP A 127 4.03 1.97 6.37
C ASP A 127 4.41 0.55 6.78
N ASN A 128 3.86 -0.40 6.05
CA ASN A 128 4.09 -1.82 6.28
C ASN A 128 5.10 -2.36 5.27
N GLN A 129 6.36 -2.02 5.41
CA GLN A 129 7.49 -2.48 4.60
C GLN A 129 7.95 -1.57 3.46
N THR A 130 8.29 -0.35 3.71
CA THR A 130 9.09 0.40 2.76
C THR A 130 10.56 0.01 2.90
N LEU A 131 11.07 -0.67 1.89
CA LEU A 131 12.51 -0.93 1.76
C LEU A 131 13.24 0.23 1.07
N ALA A 132 12.53 1.31 0.76
CA ALA A 132 13.08 2.47 0.08
C ALA A 132 12.91 3.72 0.95
N PRO A 133 13.91 4.59 1.06
CA PRO A 133 13.76 5.88 1.70
C PRO A 133 12.80 6.76 0.88
N GLY A 134 11.87 7.45 1.53
CA GLY A 134 11.14 8.52 0.86
C GLY A 134 9.61 8.54 0.95
N ILE A 135 9.03 7.93 1.99
CA ILE A 135 7.64 8.26 2.36
C ILE A 135 7.63 9.14 3.59
#